data_cfc21a974794e2e0dd20fc866d092ae5
#
_entry.id   cfc21a974794e2e0dd20fc866d092ae5
#
_cell.length_a   1.000
_cell.length_b   1.000
_cell.length_c   1.000
_cell.angle_alpha   90.00
_cell.angle_beta   90.00
_cell.angle_gamma   90.00
#
_symmetry.space_group_name_H-M   'P 1'
#
loop_
_entity.id
_entity.type
_entity.pdbx_description
1 polymer ?
#
loop_
_entity_poly.entity_id
_entity_poly.type
_entity_poly.pdbx_seq_one_letter_code
_entity_poly.pdbx_strand_id
1 'polypeptide(L)'
;MQKPQVAVCAPLDAISQRLTQGFVLVGGISTLPALFLALSGLLMYPIAFYGAVICAAVAAGFLTFLVLSWAGMAIQIRIETDACVIERRWQRPVRIPFDTIEAVTVLPVSIDMRATRFAFNSGVFGYQGPFISERYGRFFAYATDRDKTVAIARRGAPMLIVSPLLPFAFVGALREALTQKKDA
;
A
#
# COMPACT_ATOMS: atom_id res chain seq x y z
N MET A 1 29.03 13.43 -5.45
CA MET A 1 27.98 12.41 -5.24
C MET A 1 27.03 12.92 -4.16
N GLN A 2 25.83 13.34 -4.53
CA GLN A 2 24.82 13.74 -3.55
C GLN A 2 24.32 12.50 -2.78
N LYS A 3 24.21 12.63 -1.45
CA LYS A 3 23.60 11.58 -0.63
C LYS A 3 22.13 11.43 -1.03
N PRO A 4 21.60 10.21 -1.20
CA PRO A 4 20.20 10.02 -1.49
C PRO A 4 19.37 10.64 -0.34
N GLN A 5 18.41 11.49 -0.71
CA GLN A 5 17.48 12.05 0.26
C GLN A 5 16.40 11.01 0.56
N VAL A 6 16.21 10.69 1.82
CA VAL A 6 15.24 9.69 2.28
C VAL A 6 14.08 10.40 2.97
N ALA A 7 12.87 10.20 2.46
CA ALA A 7 11.63 10.62 3.09
C ALA A 7 10.91 9.39 3.66
N VAL A 8 10.70 9.38 4.97
CA VAL A 8 9.91 8.33 5.63
C VAL A 8 8.44 8.48 5.25
N CYS A 9 7.73 7.37 5.03
CA CYS A 9 6.29 7.40 4.83
C CYS A 9 5.56 7.78 6.12
N ALA A 10 4.38 8.41 5.99
CA ALA A 10 3.52 8.72 7.10
C ALA A 10 3.06 7.44 7.82
N PRO A 11 2.77 7.48 9.13
CA PRO A 11 2.13 6.37 9.82
C PRO A 11 0.74 6.09 9.22
N LEU A 12 0.18 4.92 9.51
CA LEU A 12 -1.18 4.58 9.08
C LEU A 12 -2.19 5.58 9.64
N ASP A 13 -3.10 6.04 8.81
CA ASP A 13 -4.22 6.87 9.24
C ASP A 13 -5.19 6.06 10.15
N ALA A 14 -6.04 6.76 10.89
CA ALA A 14 -6.96 6.14 11.86
C ALA A 14 -7.90 5.10 11.22
N ILE A 15 -8.30 5.31 9.97
CA ILE A 15 -9.18 4.37 9.27
C ILE A 15 -8.40 3.13 8.85
N SER A 16 -7.23 3.30 8.26
CA SER A 16 -6.36 2.18 7.87
C SER A 16 -5.95 1.36 9.09
N GLN A 17 -5.65 2.02 10.21
CA GLN A 17 -5.33 1.34 11.46
C GLN A 17 -6.49 0.52 11.99
N ARG A 18 -7.72 1.08 12.04
CA ARG A 18 -8.93 0.36 12.48
C ARG A 18 -9.26 -0.80 11.56
N LEU A 19 -9.17 -0.60 10.25
CA LEU A 19 -9.39 -1.68 9.27
C LEU A 19 -8.37 -2.80 9.45
N THR A 20 -7.09 -2.47 9.59
CA THR A 20 -6.04 -3.46 9.81
C THR A 20 -6.29 -4.26 11.09
N GLN A 21 -6.61 -3.58 12.19
CA GLN A 21 -6.93 -4.25 13.47
C GLN A 21 -8.15 -5.16 13.34
N GLY A 22 -9.22 -4.69 12.70
CA GLY A 22 -10.42 -5.48 12.44
C GLY A 22 -10.14 -6.73 11.61
N PHE A 23 -9.37 -6.58 10.54
CA PHE A 23 -8.98 -7.70 9.69
C PHE A 23 -8.07 -8.70 10.42
N VAL A 24 -7.11 -8.24 11.21
CA VAL A 24 -6.25 -9.13 12.03
C VAL A 24 -7.10 -9.89 13.06
N LEU A 25 -8.05 -9.21 13.71
CA LEU A 25 -8.96 -9.86 14.67
C LEU A 25 -9.83 -10.93 14.01
N VAL A 26 -10.49 -10.58 12.89
CA VAL A 26 -11.33 -11.54 12.13
C VAL A 26 -10.48 -12.70 11.62
N GLY A 27 -9.28 -12.45 11.11
CA GLY A 27 -8.36 -13.50 10.69
C GLY A 27 -7.95 -14.43 11.84
N GLY A 28 -7.66 -13.88 13.01
CA GLY A 28 -7.38 -14.66 14.20
C GLY A 28 -8.56 -15.53 14.64
N ILE A 29 -9.76 -14.94 14.71
CA ILE A 29 -10.97 -15.68 15.10
C ILE A 29 -11.32 -16.79 14.10
N SER A 30 -11.15 -16.53 12.79
CA SER A 30 -11.46 -17.52 11.73
C SER A 30 -10.56 -18.76 11.75
N THR A 31 -9.43 -18.73 12.45
CA THR A 31 -8.58 -19.92 12.63
C THR A 31 -9.15 -20.89 13.67
N LEU A 32 -9.98 -20.46 14.62
CA LEU A 32 -10.53 -21.28 15.70
C LEU A 32 -11.44 -22.39 15.18
N PRO A 33 -12.43 -22.15 14.28
CA PRO A 33 -13.23 -23.22 13.70
C PRO A 33 -12.39 -24.25 12.94
N ALA A 34 -11.36 -23.82 12.22
CA ALA A 34 -10.46 -24.71 11.52
C ALA A 34 -9.73 -25.68 12.47
N LEU A 35 -9.23 -25.13 13.59
CA LEU A 35 -8.57 -25.92 14.62
C LEU A 35 -9.55 -26.91 15.30
N PHE A 36 -10.75 -26.43 15.67
CA PHE A 36 -11.77 -27.26 16.30
C PHE A 36 -12.21 -28.43 15.41
N LEU A 37 -12.48 -28.14 14.13
CA LEU A 37 -12.90 -29.18 13.17
C LEU A 37 -11.77 -30.14 12.83
N ALA A 38 -10.51 -29.68 12.79
CA ALA A 38 -9.36 -30.57 12.60
C ALA A 38 -9.21 -31.57 13.76
N LEU A 39 -9.34 -31.09 14.99
CA LEU A 39 -9.34 -31.94 16.18
C LEU A 39 -10.51 -32.93 16.17
N SER A 40 -11.71 -32.50 15.78
CA SER A 40 -12.89 -33.36 15.66
C SER A 40 -12.76 -34.40 14.55
N GLY A 41 -12.10 -34.03 13.42
CA GLY A 41 -11.81 -34.95 12.31
C GLY A 41 -10.84 -36.08 12.70
N LEU A 42 -9.89 -35.78 13.59
CA LEU A 42 -9.00 -36.79 14.17
C LEU A 42 -9.76 -37.83 15.04
N LEU A 43 -10.96 -37.49 15.53
CA LEU A 43 -11.83 -38.33 16.34
C LEU A 43 -12.85 -39.17 15.52
N MET A 44 -12.57 -39.41 14.23
CA MET A 44 -13.30 -40.31 13.31
C MET A 44 -14.62 -39.79 12.69
N TYR A 45 -14.80 -38.49 12.56
CA TYR A 45 -15.94 -37.94 11.81
C TYR A 45 -15.55 -37.43 10.44
N PRO A 46 -15.80 -38.16 9.32
CA PRO A 46 -15.35 -37.76 7.99
C PRO A 46 -15.91 -36.40 7.52
N ILE A 47 -17.15 -36.08 7.92
CA ILE A 47 -17.75 -34.78 7.59
C ILE A 47 -16.99 -33.64 8.28
N ALA A 48 -16.52 -33.83 9.51
CA ALA A 48 -15.72 -32.85 10.22
C ALA A 48 -14.37 -32.61 9.52
N PHE A 49 -13.78 -33.62 8.91
CA PHE A 49 -12.55 -33.48 8.13
C PHE A 49 -12.71 -32.55 6.92
N TYR A 50 -13.77 -32.71 6.13
CA TYR A 50 -14.04 -31.81 5.00
C TYR A 50 -14.32 -30.38 5.46
N GLY A 51 -15.06 -30.21 6.55
CA GLY A 51 -15.26 -28.92 7.17
C GLY A 51 -13.95 -28.26 7.62
N ALA A 52 -13.04 -29.04 8.20
CA ALA A 52 -11.72 -28.56 8.62
C ALA A 52 -10.88 -28.08 7.42
N VAL A 53 -10.88 -28.83 6.30
CA VAL A 53 -10.16 -28.45 5.09
C VAL A 53 -10.67 -27.13 4.52
N ILE A 54 -12.00 -26.94 4.46
CA ILE A 54 -12.61 -25.69 3.96
C ILE A 54 -12.23 -24.53 4.88
N CYS A 55 -12.38 -24.67 6.19
CA CYS A 55 -12.03 -23.62 7.14
C CYS A 55 -10.54 -23.29 7.10
N ALA A 56 -9.68 -24.30 6.98
CA ALA A 56 -8.23 -24.09 6.84
C ALA A 56 -7.88 -23.35 5.55
N ALA A 57 -8.53 -23.68 4.43
CA ALA A 57 -8.33 -22.97 3.16
C ALA A 57 -8.75 -21.49 3.25
N VAL A 58 -9.89 -21.20 3.88
CA VAL A 58 -10.35 -19.82 4.12
C VAL A 58 -9.37 -19.06 5.01
N ALA A 59 -8.95 -19.67 6.13
CA ALA A 59 -7.97 -19.05 7.05
C ALA A 59 -6.63 -18.81 6.36
N ALA A 60 -6.14 -19.77 5.55
CA ALA A 60 -4.91 -19.62 4.79
C ALA A 60 -5.02 -18.50 3.74
N GLY A 61 -6.12 -18.40 3.02
CA GLY A 61 -6.39 -17.31 2.08
C GLY A 61 -6.39 -15.95 2.76
N PHE A 62 -7.03 -15.86 3.92
CA PHE A 62 -7.07 -14.63 4.72
C PHE A 62 -5.70 -14.22 5.25
N LEU A 63 -4.94 -15.18 5.78
CA LEU A 63 -3.56 -14.95 6.23
C LEU A 63 -2.65 -14.51 5.08
N THR A 64 -2.78 -15.16 3.93
CA THR A 64 -2.04 -14.78 2.71
C THR A 64 -2.34 -13.34 2.31
N PHE A 65 -3.62 -12.94 2.33
CA PHE A 65 -4.01 -11.56 2.07
C PHE A 65 -3.37 -10.57 3.05
N LEU A 66 -3.39 -10.87 4.35
CA LEU A 66 -2.76 -10.02 5.37
C LEU A 66 -1.26 -9.89 5.16
N VAL A 67 -0.58 -11.01 4.90
CA VAL A 67 0.88 -11.03 4.67
C VAL A 67 1.24 -10.25 3.41
N LEU A 68 0.52 -10.43 2.30
CA LEU A 68 0.75 -9.70 1.06
C LEU A 68 0.49 -8.20 1.22
N SER A 69 -0.56 -7.83 1.93
CA SER A 69 -0.88 -6.42 2.23
C SER A 69 0.20 -5.77 3.10
N TRP A 70 0.68 -6.47 4.11
CA TRP A 70 1.76 -6.00 4.97
C TRP A 70 3.11 -5.91 4.23
N ALA A 71 3.43 -6.92 3.40
CA ALA A 71 4.63 -6.96 2.60
C ALA A 71 4.71 -5.84 1.55
N GLY A 72 3.55 -5.41 1.03
CA GLY A 72 3.43 -4.35 0.04
C GLY A 72 3.45 -2.93 0.61
N MET A 73 3.35 -2.77 1.93
CA MET A 73 3.30 -1.47 2.59
C MET A 73 4.54 -0.62 2.28
N ALA A 74 4.34 0.61 1.82
CA ALA A 74 5.42 1.56 1.61
C ALA A 74 6.02 2.00 2.95
N ILE A 75 7.35 1.95 3.07
CA ILE A 75 8.08 2.29 4.30
C ILE A 75 8.74 3.65 4.15
N GLN A 76 9.41 3.86 3.02
CA GLN A 76 10.16 5.07 2.75
C GLN A 76 10.24 5.36 1.26
N ILE A 77 10.51 6.61 0.94
CA ILE A 77 10.68 7.09 -0.43
C ILE A 77 12.10 7.66 -0.54
N ARG A 78 12.91 7.12 -1.43
CA ARG A 78 14.26 7.64 -1.70
C ARG A 78 14.26 8.44 -2.98
N ILE A 79 14.89 9.60 -2.92
CA ILE A 79 15.21 10.42 -4.09
C ILE A 79 16.66 10.10 -4.45
N GLU A 80 16.85 9.33 -5.51
CA GLU A 80 18.16 9.00 -6.08
C GLU A 80 18.55 10.04 -7.14
N THR A 81 19.69 9.88 -7.79
CA THR A 81 20.21 10.83 -8.80
C THR A 81 19.36 10.88 -10.08
N ASP A 82 18.68 9.78 -10.41
CA ASP A 82 17.95 9.61 -11.68
C ASP A 82 16.50 9.13 -11.52
N ALA A 83 16.11 8.78 -10.31
CA ALA A 83 14.79 8.20 -10.03
C ALA A 83 14.29 8.49 -8.62
N CYS A 84 12.97 8.49 -8.47
CA CYS A 84 12.30 8.38 -7.19
C CYS A 84 11.97 6.90 -6.93
N VAL A 85 12.39 6.35 -5.79
CA VAL A 85 12.24 4.94 -5.44
C VAL A 85 11.38 4.79 -4.21
N ILE A 86 10.26 4.08 -4.35
CA ILE A 86 9.37 3.75 -3.22
C ILE A 86 9.79 2.39 -2.69
N GLU A 87 10.28 2.35 -1.47
CA GLU A 87 10.62 1.11 -0.78
C GLU A 87 9.40 0.52 -0.09
N ARG A 88 9.19 -0.75 -0.35
CA ARG A 88 8.14 -1.55 0.26
C ARG A 88 8.76 -2.55 1.23
N ARG A 89 7.99 -3.00 2.20
CA ARG A 89 8.51 -3.80 3.31
C ARG A 89 9.22 -5.09 2.86
N TRP A 90 8.57 -5.92 2.04
CA TRP A 90 9.13 -7.17 1.52
C TRP A 90 8.95 -7.34 0.01
N GLN A 91 8.26 -6.43 -0.63
CA GLN A 91 8.10 -6.47 -2.08
C GLN A 91 9.18 -5.64 -2.77
N ARG A 92 9.39 -5.90 -4.05
CA ARG A 92 10.36 -5.15 -4.86
C ARG A 92 10.05 -3.65 -4.83
N PRO A 93 11.07 -2.79 -4.69
CA PRO A 93 10.87 -1.34 -4.73
C PRO A 93 10.28 -0.90 -6.06
N VAL A 94 9.48 0.17 -6.03
CA VAL A 94 8.94 0.79 -7.25
C VAL A 94 9.83 1.94 -7.62
N ARG A 95 10.53 1.83 -8.77
CA ARG A 95 11.42 2.84 -9.31
C ARG A 95 10.68 3.69 -10.34
N ILE A 96 10.76 5.00 -10.21
CA ILE A 96 10.11 6.00 -11.06
C ILE A 96 11.22 6.89 -11.62
N PRO A 97 11.62 6.68 -12.87
CA PRO A 97 12.64 7.50 -13.52
C PRO A 97 12.19 8.96 -13.62
N PHE A 98 13.09 9.90 -13.41
CA PHE A 98 12.79 11.34 -13.43
C PHE A 98 12.29 11.84 -14.79
N ASP A 99 12.73 11.24 -15.90
CA ASP A 99 12.28 11.55 -17.26
C ASP A 99 10.80 11.25 -17.50
N THR A 100 10.21 10.37 -16.67
CA THR A 100 8.78 10.07 -16.71
C THR A 100 7.94 11.00 -15.84
N ILE A 101 8.55 11.77 -14.94
CA ILE A 101 7.82 12.65 -14.02
C ILE A 101 7.54 13.99 -14.71
N GLU A 102 6.26 14.32 -14.83
CA GLU A 102 5.79 15.58 -15.42
C GLU A 102 5.53 16.66 -14.37
N ALA A 103 4.90 16.28 -13.26
CA ALA A 103 4.57 17.19 -12.18
C ALA A 103 4.52 16.50 -10.84
N VAL A 104 4.82 17.23 -9.76
CA VAL A 104 4.70 16.78 -8.38
C VAL A 104 3.94 17.84 -7.60
N THR A 105 2.86 17.41 -6.92
CA THR A 105 1.95 18.33 -6.21
C THR A 105 1.46 17.71 -4.91
N VAL A 106 1.43 18.50 -3.83
CA VAL A 106 0.70 18.12 -2.61
C VAL A 106 -0.78 18.19 -2.89
N LEU A 107 -1.53 17.16 -2.53
CA LEU A 107 -2.98 17.19 -2.69
C LEU A 107 -3.60 17.92 -1.50
N PRO A 108 -4.42 18.96 -1.75
CA PRO A 108 -4.94 19.82 -0.68
C PRO A 108 -6.08 19.19 0.12
N VAL A 109 -6.64 18.09 -0.36
CA VAL A 109 -7.77 17.40 0.26
C VAL A 109 -7.45 15.92 0.34
N SER A 110 -7.82 15.28 1.44
CA SER A 110 -7.73 13.82 1.55
C SER A 110 -8.43 13.18 0.35
N ILE A 111 -7.69 12.34 -0.34
CA ILE A 111 -8.28 11.63 -1.47
C ILE A 111 -9.37 10.74 -0.92
N ASP A 112 -10.58 10.93 -1.41
CA ASP A 112 -11.67 10.00 -1.12
C ASP A 112 -11.37 8.66 -1.83
N MET A 113 -10.57 7.84 -1.15
CA MET A 113 -10.23 6.50 -1.60
C MET A 113 -11.44 5.54 -1.58
N ARG A 114 -12.61 6.02 -1.09
CA ARG A 114 -13.87 5.26 -1.18
C ARG A 114 -14.43 5.25 -2.59
N ALA A 115 -14.00 6.20 -3.41
CA ALA A 115 -14.67 6.49 -4.66
C ALA A 115 -14.57 5.37 -5.68
N THR A 116 -13.60 4.45 -5.64
CA THR A 116 -13.67 3.38 -6.62
C THR A 116 -12.79 2.16 -6.36
N ARG A 117 -13.48 1.09 -6.29
CA ARG A 117 -13.11 -0.25 -5.96
C ARG A 117 -12.58 -1.03 -7.16
N PHE A 118 -11.32 -0.86 -7.51
CA PHE A 118 -10.57 -1.89 -8.22
C PHE A 118 -9.34 -2.33 -7.41
N ALA A 119 -9.09 -1.70 -6.27
CA ALA A 119 -7.96 -2.04 -5.45
C ALA A 119 -8.29 -3.22 -4.54
N PHE A 120 -7.48 -4.24 -4.62
CA PHE A 120 -7.54 -5.43 -3.79
C PHE A 120 -7.31 -5.08 -2.30
N ASN A 121 -6.67 -3.94 -2.01
CA ASN A 121 -6.38 -3.47 -0.66
C ASN A 121 -6.63 -1.96 -0.51
N SER A 122 -7.79 -1.60 0.00
CA SER A 122 -8.18 -0.21 0.26
C SER A 122 -8.20 0.11 1.74
N GLY A 123 -7.09 -0.08 2.44
CA GLY A 123 -6.93 0.35 3.84
C GLY A 123 -6.31 -0.65 4.80
N VAL A 124 -6.14 -1.92 4.45
CA VAL A 124 -5.42 -2.89 5.29
C VAL A 124 -3.91 -2.68 5.09
N PHE A 125 -3.20 -2.25 6.13
CA PHE A 125 -1.80 -1.80 6.07
C PHE A 125 -1.53 -0.67 5.07
N GLY A 126 -2.53 0.19 4.82
CA GLY A 126 -2.46 1.32 3.89
C GLY A 126 -3.20 1.09 2.57
N TYR A 127 -3.04 2.03 1.67
CA TYR A 127 -3.72 2.09 0.38
C TYR A 127 -2.72 1.70 -0.70
N GLN A 128 -2.91 0.52 -1.32
CA GLN A 128 -1.93 -0.06 -2.23
C GLN A 128 -2.60 -0.59 -3.48
N GLY A 129 -2.04 -0.24 -4.63
CA GLY A 129 -2.48 -0.74 -5.93
C GLY A 129 -3.24 0.27 -6.79
N PRO A 130 -3.96 -0.21 -7.81
CA PRO A 130 -4.72 0.63 -8.73
C PRO A 130 -6.04 1.10 -8.11
N PHE A 131 -6.32 2.37 -8.27
CA PHE A 131 -7.56 3.02 -7.90
C PHE A 131 -8.15 3.78 -9.08
N ILE A 132 -9.45 4.01 -9.05
CA ILE A 132 -10.16 4.87 -10.00
C ILE A 132 -10.97 5.89 -9.18
N SER A 133 -10.85 7.15 -9.45
CA SER A 133 -11.63 8.22 -8.86
C SER A 133 -12.30 9.03 -9.96
N GLU A 134 -13.51 9.49 -9.71
CA GLU A 134 -14.20 10.40 -10.65
C GLU A 134 -13.40 11.68 -10.90
N ARG A 135 -12.70 12.18 -9.88
CA ARG A 135 -11.94 13.41 -9.94
C ARG A 135 -10.57 13.26 -10.58
N TYR A 136 -9.88 12.13 -10.34
CA TYR A 136 -8.48 11.94 -10.75
C TYR A 136 -8.29 10.85 -11.81
N GLY A 137 -9.37 10.20 -12.23
CA GLY A 137 -9.28 9.07 -13.16
C GLY A 137 -8.55 7.87 -12.54
N ARG A 138 -7.79 7.14 -13.36
CA ARG A 138 -6.99 5.99 -12.89
C ARG A 138 -5.69 6.45 -12.26
N PHE A 139 -5.37 5.94 -11.08
CA PHE A 139 -4.10 6.20 -10.41
C PHE A 139 -3.61 4.97 -9.62
N PHE A 140 -2.33 4.93 -9.30
CA PHE A 140 -1.76 3.97 -8.37
C PHE A 140 -1.51 4.64 -7.03
N ALA A 141 -1.84 3.97 -5.93
CA ALA A 141 -1.53 4.46 -4.59
C ALA A 141 -0.49 3.56 -3.91
N TYR A 142 0.43 4.19 -3.21
CA TYR A 142 1.32 3.62 -2.21
C TYR A 142 1.32 4.57 -1.02
N ALA A 143 0.15 4.69 -0.39
CA ALA A 143 -0.10 5.65 0.66
C ALA A 143 -0.48 4.94 1.96
N THR A 144 -0.02 5.47 3.08
CA THR A 144 -0.36 5.01 4.43
C THR A 144 -1.28 5.97 5.15
N ASP A 145 -1.27 7.24 4.73
CA ASP A 145 -2.09 8.31 5.29
C ASP A 145 -2.73 9.11 4.15
N ARG A 146 -4.07 9.25 4.18
CA ARG A 146 -4.84 9.95 3.15
C ARG A 146 -4.73 11.46 3.22
N ASP A 147 -4.40 11.99 4.40
CA ASP A 147 -4.34 13.42 4.63
C ASP A 147 -2.97 14.01 4.25
N LYS A 148 -1.95 13.15 4.11
CA LYS A 148 -0.57 13.52 3.76
C LYS A 148 -0.17 13.01 2.38
N THR A 149 -0.96 13.34 1.37
CA THR A 149 -0.78 12.76 0.04
C THR A 149 -0.08 13.71 -0.94
N VAL A 150 0.81 13.13 -1.72
CA VAL A 150 1.51 13.76 -2.84
C VAL A 150 1.20 13.00 -4.11
N ALA A 151 0.77 13.73 -5.14
CA ALA A 151 0.56 13.20 -6.47
C ALA A 151 1.82 13.41 -7.32
N ILE A 152 2.24 12.35 -8.00
CA ILE A 152 3.32 12.35 -9.00
C ILE A 152 2.68 12.02 -10.35
N ALA A 153 2.51 13.05 -11.19
CA ALA A 153 2.05 12.88 -12.57
C ALA A 153 3.17 12.29 -13.42
N ARG A 154 2.84 11.27 -14.23
CA ARG A 154 3.80 10.53 -15.03
C ARG A 154 3.40 10.50 -16.50
N ARG A 155 4.37 10.65 -17.38
CA ARG A 155 4.16 10.53 -18.82
C ARG A 155 3.87 9.09 -19.21
N GLY A 156 2.78 8.87 -19.93
CA GLY A 156 2.39 7.56 -20.45
C GLY A 156 1.99 6.52 -19.41
N ALA A 157 1.83 6.92 -18.12
CA ALA A 157 1.45 6.03 -17.03
C ALA A 157 0.44 6.71 -16.09
N PRO A 158 -0.41 5.95 -15.40
CA PRO A 158 -1.32 6.51 -14.42
C PRO A 158 -0.58 7.29 -13.34
N MET A 159 -1.21 8.36 -12.83
CA MET A 159 -0.72 9.15 -11.71
C MET A 159 -0.38 8.25 -10.51
N LEU A 160 0.66 8.59 -9.79
CA LEU A 160 1.07 7.87 -8.60
C LEU A 160 0.83 8.74 -7.36
N ILE A 161 0.27 8.14 -6.33
CA ILE A 161 0.01 8.80 -5.05
C ILE A 161 0.84 8.14 -3.97
N VAL A 162 1.56 8.96 -3.21
CA VAL A 162 2.39 8.55 -2.08
C VAL A 162 2.07 9.39 -0.85
N SER A 163 2.40 8.93 0.35
CA SER A 163 2.18 9.68 1.59
C SER A 163 3.49 9.82 2.39
N PRO A 164 4.36 10.75 2.03
CA PRO A 164 5.52 11.07 2.85
C PRO A 164 5.10 11.74 4.15
N LEU A 165 5.89 11.60 5.22
CA LEU A 165 5.61 12.19 6.53
C LEU A 165 5.49 13.73 6.46
N LEU A 166 6.33 14.36 5.63
CA LEU A 166 6.39 15.80 5.39
C LEU A 166 6.15 16.09 3.90
N PRO A 167 4.89 16.21 3.43
CA PRO A 167 4.56 16.34 2.02
C PRO A 167 5.22 17.52 1.32
N PHE A 168 5.21 18.70 1.94
CA PHE A 168 5.79 19.92 1.34
C PHE A 168 7.30 19.83 1.19
N ALA A 169 8.00 19.33 2.22
CA ALA A 169 9.44 19.14 2.18
C ALA A 169 9.84 18.12 1.09
N PHE A 170 9.09 17.03 0.99
CA PHE A 170 9.30 16.02 -0.04
C PHE A 170 9.11 16.58 -1.45
N VAL A 171 8.04 17.35 -1.68
CA VAL A 171 7.79 17.98 -2.99
C VAL A 171 8.90 18.98 -3.34
N GLY A 172 9.37 19.78 -2.38
CA GLY A 172 10.51 20.67 -2.56
C GLY A 172 11.76 19.92 -3.01
N ALA A 173 12.16 18.91 -2.22
CA ALA A 173 13.32 18.08 -2.50
C ALA A 173 13.25 17.36 -3.87
N LEU A 174 12.07 16.81 -4.21
CA LEU A 174 11.90 16.12 -5.50
C LEU A 174 11.95 17.10 -6.68
N ARG A 175 11.39 18.30 -6.54
CA ARG A 175 11.47 19.35 -7.58
C ARG A 175 12.90 19.84 -7.78
N GLU A 176 13.66 20.04 -6.73
CA GLU A 176 15.09 20.39 -6.81
C GLU A 176 15.87 19.32 -7.56
N ALA A 177 15.69 18.05 -7.23
CA ALA A 177 16.34 16.94 -7.90
C ALA A 177 15.97 16.85 -9.39
N LEU A 178 14.70 17.12 -9.76
CA LEU A 178 14.25 17.16 -11.15
C LEU A 178 14.87 18.32 -11.93
N THR A 179 15.06 19.49 -11.31
CA THR A 179 15.70 20.66 -11.92
C THR A 179 17.18 20.39 -12.17
N GLN A 180 17.90 19.89 -11.17
CA GLN A 180 19.33 19.56 -11.29
C GLN A 180 19.61 18.56 -12.41
N LYS A 181 18.72 17.59 -12.63
CA LYS A 181 18.86 16.64 -13.75
C LYS A 181 18.64 17.29 -15.11
N LYS A 182 17.82 18.33 -15.21
CA LYS A 182 17.61 19.04 -16.49
C LYS A 182 18.81 19.90 -16.88
N ASP A 183 19.58 20.34 -15.88
CA ASP A 183 20.72 21.24 -16.06
C ASP A 183 22.05 20.47 -16.26
N ALA A 184 22.04 19.15 -16.07
CA ALA A 184 23.20 18.25 -16.21
C ALA A 184 23.17 17.52 -17.55
#